data_6ff6426eda330659359a1a9d3d8d3d9a
#
_entry.id   6ff6426eda330659359a1a9d3d8d3d9a
#
_cell.length_a   1.000
_cell.length_b   1.000
_cell.length_c   1.000
_cell.angle_alpha   90.00
_cell.angle_beta   90.00
_cell.angle_gamma   90.00
#
_symmetry.space_group_name_H-M   'P 1'
#
loop_
_entity.id
_entity.type
_entity.pdbx_description
1 polymer ?
#
loop_
_entity_poly.entity_id
_entity_poly.type
_entity_poly.pdbx_seq_one_letter_code
_entity_poly.pdbx_strand_id
1 'polypeptide(L)'
;MNKKQLIENVVEKLKKYEDLIWYVRTTPENYHINGVKENVDRIEKEYPNEVKELSGLSTEHTNWHHGFNSGMVAALRYILTMDESGLEQANEWFPELDS
;
A
#
# COMPACT_ATOMS: atom_id res chain seq x y z
N MET A 1 19.89 5.13 9.38
CA MET A 1 19.41 4.38 8.20
C MET A 1 20.12 4.88 6.96
N ASN A 2 20.64 4.00 6.11
CA ASN A 2 21.28 4.42 4.88
C ASN A 2 20.27 4.61 3.74
N LYS A 3 20.70 5.25 2.67
CA LYS A 3 19.86 5.56 1.52
C LYS A 3 19.23 4.31 0.89
N LYS A 4 20.03 3.25 0.74
CA LYS A 4 19.55 1.99 0.15
C LYS A 4 18.40 1.40 0.98
N GLN A 5 18.57 1.34 2.29
CA GLN A 5 17.55 0.82 3.19
C GLN A 5 16.29 1.69 3.18
N LEU A 6 16.43 3.00 3.13
CA LEU A 6 15.31 3.92 3.06
C LEU A 6 14.50 3.70 1.77
N ILE A 7 15.18 3.56 0.64
CA ILE A 7 14.52 3.28 -0.64
C ILE A 7 13.79 1.94 -0.59
N GLU A 8 14.41 0.91 -0.04
CA GLU A 8 13.78 -0.40 0.10
C GLU A 8 12.51 -0.33 0.95
N ASN A 9 12.54 0.44 2.04
CA ASN A 9 11.37 0.64 2.88
C ASN A 9 10.24 1.38 2.14
N VAL A 10 10.59 2.40 1.37
CA VAL A 10 9.62 3.14 0.57
C VAL A 10 8.96 2.21 -0.46
N VAL A 11 9.76 1.43 -1.17
CA VAL A 11 9.27 0.48 -2.18
C VAL A 11 8.36 -0.57 -1.55
N GLU A 12 8.71 -1.09 -0.39
CA GLU A 12 7.91 -2.07 0.34
C GLU A 12 6.54 -1.50 0.74
N LYS A 13 6.52 -0.28 1.29
CA LYS A 13 5.27 0.38 1.66
C LYS A 13 4.43 0.73 0.43
N LEU A 14 5.06 1.18 -0.64
CA LEU A 14 4.36 1.44 -1.90
C LEU A 14 3.66 0.20 -2.42
N LYS A 15 4.36 -0.93 -2.43
CA LYS A 15 3.78 -2.22 -2.84
C LYS A 15 2.57 -2.58 -1.99
N LYS A 16 2.68 -2.42 -0.68
CA LYS A 16 1.57 -2.70 0.26
C LYS A 16 0.33 -1.90 -0.10
N TYR A 17 0.45 -0.58 -0.26
CA TYR A 17 -0.70 0.27 -0.54
C TYR A 17 -1.26 0.04 -1.94
N GLU A 18 -0.43 -0.24 -2.93
CA GLU A 18 -0.89 -0.63 -4.27
C GLU A 18 -1.68 -1.94 -4.24
N ASP A 19 -1.20 -2.92 -3.48
CA ASP A 19 -1.89 -4.20 -3.30
C ASP A 19 -3.26 -4.01 -2.64
N LEU A 20 -3.36 -3.16 -1.61
CA LEU A 20 -4.62 -2.90 -0.92
C LEU A 20 -5.63 -2.18 -1.81
N ILE A 21 -5.17 -1.23 -2.64
CA ILE A 21 -6.03 -0.55 -3.61
C ILE A 21 -6.58 -1.55 -4.62
N TRP A 22 -5.71 -2.40 -5.16
CA TRP A 22 -6.12 -3.43 -6.12
C TRP A 22 -7.11 -4.40 -5.50
N TYR A 23 -6.85 -4.83 -4.25
CA TYR A 23 -7.70 -5.77 -3.53
C TYR A 23 -9.12 -5.25 -3.36
N VAL A 24 -9.28 -3.99 -2.97
CA VAL A 24 -10.60 -3.37 -2.77
C VAL A 24 -11.39 -3.27 -4.08
N ARG A 25 -10.71 -3.08 -5.21
CA ARG A 25 -11.35 -2.98 -6.53
C ARG A 25 -11.70 -4.34 -7.14
N THR A 26 -11.13 -5.41 -6.61
CA THR A 26 -11.31 -6.74 -7.17
C THR A 26 -12.54 -7.39 -6.54
N THR A 27 -13.42 -7.96 -7.38
CA THR A 27 -14.62 -8.65 -6.95
C THR A 27 -14.56 -10.12 -7.36
N PRO A 28 -15.33 -11.01 -6.70
CA PRO A 28 -15.38 -12.43 -7.08
C PRO A 28 -15.71 -12.67 -8.55
N GLU A 29 -16.40 -11.74 -9.18
CA GLU A 29 -16.73 -11.82 -10.61
C GLU A 29 -15.46 -11.89 -11.50
N ASN A 30 -14.35 -11.35 -11.01
CA ASN A 30 -13.08 -11.31 -11.75
C ASN A 30 -12.18 -12.51 -11.45
N TYR A 31 -12.58 -13.43 -10.57
CA TYR A 31 -11.74 -14.55 -10.15
C TYR A 31 -11.48 -15.55 -11.28
N HIS A 32 -12.27 -15.55 -12.33
CA HIS A 32 -12.04 -16.38 -13.51
C HIS A 32 -10.85 -15.88 -14.35
N ILE A 33 -10.43 -14.64 -14.17
CA ILE A 33 -9.28 -14.08 -14.88
C ILE A 33 -8.01 -14.70 -14.31
N ASN A 34 -7.13 -15.17 -15.19
CA ASN A 34 -5.91 -15.86 -14.79
C ASN A 34 -5.04 -15.01 -13.86
N GLY A 35 -4.69 -15.56 -12.71
CA GLY A 35 -3.81 -14.92 -11.73
C GLY A 35 -4.53 -14.04 -10.70
N VAL A 36 -5.81 -13.71 -10.92
CA VAL A 36 -6.53 -12.81 -10.00
C VAL A 36 -6.77 -13.46 -8.64
N LYS A 37 -7.30 -14.68 -8.62
CA LYS A 37 -7.59 -15.40 -7.36
C LYS A 37 -6.31 -15.64 -6.56
N GLU A 38 -5.23 -16.03 -7.22
CA GLU A 38 -3.94 -16.26 -6.60
C GLU A 38 -3.39 -14.98 -5.96
N ASN A 39 -3.57 -13.84 -6.63
CA ASN A 39 -3.13 -12.56 -6.10
C ASN A 39 -3.97 -12.12 -4.89
N VAL A 40 -5.28 -12.38 -4.93
CA VAL A 40 -6.17 -12.14 -3.78
C VAL A 40 -5.70 -12.96 -2.57
N ASP A 41 -5.43 -14.25 -2.77
CA ASP A 41 -4.98 -15.14 -1.70
C ASP A 41 -3.63 -14.69 -1.12
N ARG A 42 -2.72 -14.22 -1.99
CA ARG A 42 -1.43 -13.68 -1.55
C ARG A 42 -1.59 -12.45 -0.67
N ILE A 43 -2.43 -11.50 -1.08
CA ILE A 43 -2.67 -10.26 -0.31
C ILE A 43 -3.31 -10.57 1.04
N GLU A 44 -4.28 -11.46 1.08
CA GLU A 44 -4.92 -11.88 2.32
C GLU A 44 -3.92 -12.54 3.29
N LYS A 45 -2.94 -13.25 2.74
CA LYS A 45 -1.89 -13.89 3.53
C LYS A 45 -0.84 -12.89 4.02
N GLU A 46 -0.43 -11.96 3.16
CA GLU A 46 0.61 -10.97 3.50
C GLU A 46 0.10 -9.87 4.44
N TYR A 47 -1.16 -9.45 4.28
CA TYR A 47 -1.73 -8.33 5.02
C TYR A 47 -3.06 -8.70 5.69
N PRO A 48 -3.08 -9.72 6.56
CA PRO A 48 -4.33 -10.22 7.15
C PRO A 48 -5.06 -9.18 8.00
N ASN A 49 -4.33 -8.34 8.71
CA ASN A 49 -4.93 -7.33 9.58
C ASN A 49 -5.59 -6.23 8.76
N GLU A 50 -4.91 -5.76 7.71
CA GLU A 50 -5.43 -4.71 6.83
C GLU A 50 -6.64 -5.20 6.04
N VAL A 51 -6.60 -6.43 5.55
CA VAL A 51 -7.72 -7.05 4.85
C VAL A 51 -8.92 -7.20 5.77
N LYS A 52 -8.70 -7.65 7.00
CA LYS A 52 -9.76 -7.78 8.00
C LYS A 52 -10.39 -6.43 8.32
N GLU A 53 -9.58 -5.39 8.44
CA GLU A 53 -10.06 -4.03 8.69
C GLU A 53 -10.92 -3.51 7.53
N LEU A 54 -10.55 -3.82 6.29
CA LEU A 54 -11.33 -3.43 5.12
C LEU A 54 -12.61 -4.24 4.94
N SER A 55 -12.65 -5.44 5.49
CA SER A 55 -13.82 -6.31 5.41
C SER A 55 -14.91 -5.85 6.36
N GLY A 56 -16.15 -5.83 5.90
CA GLY A 56 -17.29 -5.46 6.75
C GLY A 56 -17.44 -3.97 7.01
N LEU A 57 -16.63 -3.12 6.39
CA LEU A 57 -16.79 -1.68 6.49
C LEU A 57 -18.01 -1.20 5.70
N SER A 58 -18.63 -0.10 6.16
CA SER A 58 -19.64 0.58 5.36
C SER A 58 -18.97 1.15 4.10
N THR A 59 -19.80 1.47 3.09
CA THR A 59 -19.30 2.09 1.85
C THR A 59 -18.52 3.37 2.13
N GLU A 60 -18.98 4.18 3.09
CA GLU A 60 -18.33 5.42 3.48
C GLU A 60 -16.92 5.17 4.03
N HIS A 61 -16.77 4.22 4.96
CA HIS A 61 -15.48 3.88 5.53
C HIS A 61 -14.55 3.26 4.50
N THR A 62 -15.08 2.46 3.59
CA THR A 62 -14.30 1.87 2.50
C THR A 62 -13.76 2.98 1.58
N ASN A 63 -14.56 3.98 1.27
CA ASN A 63 -14.14 5.11 0.45
C ASN A 63 -13.05 5.94 1.15
N TRP A 64 -13.16 6.13 2.46
CA TRP A 64 -12.13 6.82 3.24
C TRP A 64 -10.78 6.08 3.16
N HIS A 65 -10.78 4.77 3.41
CA HIS A 65 -9.57 3.95 3.33
C HIS A 65 -8.99 3.94 1.92
N HIS A 66 -9.84 3.88 0.91
CA HIS A 66 -9.40 3.94 -0.48
C HIS A 66 -8.70 5.27 -0.79
N GLY A 67 -9.28 6.38 -0.34
CA GLY A 67 -8.68 7.70 -0.47
C GLY A 67 -7.35 7.81 0.25
N PHE A 68 -7.28 7.32 1.49
CA PHE A 68 -6.05 7.29 2.27
C PHE A 68 -4.96 6.48 1.55
N ASN A 69 -5.29 5.26 1.14
CA ASN A 69 -4.31 4.37 0.47
C ASN A 69 -3.83 4.98 -0.85
N SER A 70 -4.73 5.59 -1.62
CA SER A 70 -4.38 6.26 -2.88
C SER A 70 -3.46 7.45 -2.65
N GLY A 71 -3.72 8.23 -1.59
CA GLY A 71 -2.86 9.33 -1.18
C GLY A 71 -1.47 8.85 -0.78
N MET A 72 -1.39 7.73 -0.04
CA MET A 72 -0.10 7.14 0.34
C MET A 72 0.69 6.68 -0.89
N VAL A 73 0.03 6.07 -1.87
CA VAL A 73 0.70 5.67 -3.12
C VAL A 73 1.28 6.90 -3.84
N ALA A 74 0.50 7.96 -3.97
CA ALA A 74 0.96 9.18 -4.61
C ALA A 74 2.16 9.81 -3.87
N ALA A 75 2.07 9.87 -2.54
CA ALA A 75 3.14 10.42 -1.72
C ALA A 75 4.43 9.59 -1.82
N LEU A 76 4.32 8.26 -1.75
CA LEU A 76 5.48 7.38 -1.81
C LEU A 76 6.15 7.41 -3.19
N ARG A 77 5.37 7.48 -4.26
CA ARG A 77 5.91 7.65 -5.61
C ARG A 77 6.67 8.97 -5.74
N TYR A 78 6.14 10.04 -5.17
CA TYR A 78 6.81 11.33 -5.13
C TYR A 78 8.13 11.26 -4.38
N ILE A 79 8.14 10.60 -3.21
CA ILE A 79 9.36 10.41 -2.40
C ILE A 79 10.44 9.69 -3.21
N LEU A 80 10.09 8.70 -4.02
CA LEU A 80 11.05 7.96 -4.84
C LEU A 80 11.70 8.82 -5.94
N THR A 81 11.13 9.99 -6.24
CA THR A 81 11.75 10.93 -7.18
C THR A 81 12.71 11.90 -6.52
N MET A 82 12.77 11.91 -5.18
CA MET A 82 13.59 12.85 -4.42
C MET A 82 15.04 12.44 -4.39
N ASP A 83 15.92 13.42 -4.18
CA ASP A 83 17.32 13.17 -3.89
C ASP A 83 17.49 12.67 -2.44
N GLU A 84 18.73 12.41 -2.06
CA GLU A 84 19.05 11.87 -0.72
C GLU A 84 18.54 12.77 0.40
N SER A 85 18.68 14.09 0.24
CA SER A 85 18.24 15.06 1.24
C SER A 85 16.70 15.00 1.41
N GLY A 86 15.98 14.93 0.31
CA GLY A 86 14.52 14.79 0.33
C GLY A 86 14.07 13.50 0.97
N LEU A 87 14.77 12.40 0.73
CA LEU A 87 14.47 11.10 1.33
C LEU A 87 14.67 11.13 2.86
N GLU A 88 15.72 11.76 3.34
CA GLU A 88 15.96 11.91 4.78
C GLU A 88 14.82 12.72 5.44
N GLN A 89 14.42 13.82 4.81
CA GLN A 89 13.32 14.65 5.30
C GLN A 89 11.99 13.87 5.29
N ALA A 90 11.74 13.10 4.26
CA ALA A 90 10.53 12.27 4.17
C ALA A 90 10.47 11.25 5.32
N ASN A 91 11.62 10.70 5.72
CA ASN A 91 11.68 9.77 6.85
C ASN A 91 11.22 10.43 8.16
N GLU A 92 11.48 11.72 8.34
CA GLU A 92 10.99 12.45 9.51
C GLU A 92 9.47 12.61 9.50
N TRP A 93 8.88 12.82 8.32
CA TRP A 93 7.45 13.04 8.16
C TRP A 93 6.64 11.74 8.13
N PHE A 94 7.27 10.63 7.76
CA PHE A 94 6.63 9.33 7.66
C PHE A 94 7.37 8.31 8.52
N PRO A 95 7.18 8.36 9.86
CA PRO A 95 7.89 7.44 10.77
C PRO A 95 7.71 5.96 10.43
N GLU A 96 6.64 5.62 9.74
CA GLU A 96 6.36 4.25 9.29
C GLU A 96 7.42 3.69 8.36
N LEU A 97 8.17 4.56 7.67
CA LEU A 97 9.23 4.12 6.77
C LEU A 97 10.44 3.55 7.53
N ASP A 98 10.52 3.85 8.81
CA ASP A 98 11.64 3.47 9.67
C ASP A 98 11.41 2.15 10.40
N SER A 99 10.24 1.58 10.26
CA SER A 99 9.86 0.36 10.97
C SER A 99 10.22 -0.92 10.21
#